data_b85b26b2fee2b2888cbb5b4c31c556d4
#
_entry.id   b85b26b2fee2b2888cbb5b4c31c556d4
#
_cell.length_a   1.000
_cell.length_b   1.000
_cell.length_c   1.000
_cell.angle_alpha   90.00
_cell.angle_beta   90.00
_cell.angle_gamma   90.00
#
_symmetry.space_group_name_H-M   'P 1'
#
loop_
_entity.id
_entity.type
_entity.pdbx_description
1 polymer ?
#
loop_
_entity_poly.entity_id
_entity_poly.type
_entity_poly.pdbx_seq_one_letter_code
_entity_poly.pdbx_strand_id
1 'polypeptide(L)'
;MSETRKLYYEDVYKKEFTAKVLECRECEKGFEIILDQSAFYPEGGGQPCDLGTLNGIAVLDVQEKDREIVHYTKEAVEAGSEVIGKIDWDRRFDLMQQHSGEHIVSGLVHEAYGYDNVGFHMRSDVITVDLSGVLTEAQLAEIEAETNQKIWENSEVEITYPSKEELEKLSYRSKKELTGQVRLVRFPGSDLCACCGTHVTHTGEIGAVKILTVENFHEGIRLTMICGKRVMDYLNMVNDQNRQVSVKLSAKIGETAVAVGRLQDENFRLKGQVAHVVDELCRAEADRWEGEGSVLLFHDGLEADQVRKMADAVMQKCSGCCAVFSSNGDGSYKYAMGELNGDLRQFTKEMNAALNGRGGGKPFFVQGSVKASEEEIRQFFRQ
;
A
#
# COMPACT_ATOMS: atom_id res chain seq x y z
N MET A 1 -43.80 1.87 -17.73
CA MET A 1 -42.49 1.20 -17.57
C MET A 1 -42.67 0.16 -16.51
N SER A 2 -42.29 -1.06 -16.76
CA SER A 2 -42.42 -2.16 -15.79
C SER A 2 -41.18 -2.16 -14.89
N GLU A 3 -41.39 -2.06 -13.58
CA GLU A 3 -40.29 -2.19 -12.58
C GLU A 3 -39.65 -3.58 -12.68
N THR A 4 -38.33 -3.66 -12.70
CA THR A 4 -37.61 -4.94 -12.66
C THR A 4 -37.76 -5.57 -11.28
N ARG A 5 -38.25 -6.81 -11.20
CA ARG A 5 -38.32 -7.58 -9.96
C ARG A 5 -36.90 -7.89 -9.44
N LYS A 6 -36.60 -7.46 -8.22
CA LYS A 6 -35.25 -7.50 -7.60
C LYS A 6 -35.05 -8.82 -6.85
N LEU A 7 -34.67 -9.88 -7.57
CA LEU A 7 -34.47 -11.23 -6.98
C LEU A 7 -33.37 -11.26 -5.90
N TYR A 8 -32.38 -10.37 -5.99
CA TYR A 8 -31.30 -10.27 -5.00
C TYR A 8 -31.79 -9.78 -3.61
N TYR A 9 -33.00 -9.25 -3.49
CA TYR A 9 -33.64 -8.95 -2.19
C TYR A 9 -34.50 -10.09 -1.68
N GLU A 10 -34.99 -10.98 -2.56
CA GLU A 10 -35.80 -12.13 -2.19
C GLU A 10 -34.91 -13.30 -1.76
N ASP A 11 -33.81 -13.53 -2.45
CA ASP A 11 -32.80 -14.53 -2.18
C ASP A 11 -31.42 -14.00 -2.58
N VAL A 12 -30.66 -13.52 -1.60
CA VAL A 12 -29.32 -12.95 -1.82
C VAL A 12 -28.31 -13.99 -2.30
N TYR A 13 -28.59 -15.29 -2.09
CA TYR A 13 -27.76 -16.42 -2.53
C TYR A 13 -28.13 -16.99 -3.89
N LYS A 14 -29.08 -16.37 -4.60
CA LYS A 14 -29.47 -16.79 -5.94
C LYS A 14 -28.33 -16.56 -6.94
N LYS A 15 -27.70 -17.66 -7.38
CA LYS A 15 -26.56 -17.67 -8.30
C LYS A 15 -26.96 -17.71 -9.77
N GLU A 16 -28.14 -18.32 -10.05
CA GLU A 16 -28.67 -18.51 -11.38
C GLU A 16 -30.18 -18.21 -11.40
N PHE A 17 -30.66 -17.61 -12.46
CA PHE A 17 -32.07 -17.30 -12.64
C PHE A 17 -32.43 -17.27 -14.13
N THR A 18 -33.71 -17.42 -14.43
CA THR A 18 -34.26 -17.23 -15.75
C THR A 18 -35.05 -15.92 -15.78
N ALA A 19 -34.93 -15.17 -16.86
CA ALA A 19 -35.65 -13.93 -17.05
C ALA A 19 -36.02 -13.70 -18.52
N LYS A 20 -37.05 -12.87 -18.75
CA LYS A 20 -37.43 -12.44 -20.09
C LYS A 20 -36.76 -11.11 -20.40
N VAL A 21 -36.16 -10.99 -21.59
CA VAL A 21 -35.63 -9.73 -22.11
C VAL A 21 -36.78 -8.83 -22.50
N LEU A 22 -36.96 -7.71 -21.80
CA LEU A 22 -37.95 -6.71 -22.11
C LEU A 22 -37.48 -5.78 -23.23
N GLU A 23 -36.21 -5.35 -23.14
CA GLU A 23 -35.60 -4.45 -24.10
C GLU A 23 -34.10 -4.78 -24.28
N CYS A 24 -33.61 -4.50 -25.51
CA CYS A 24 -32.20 -4.49 -25.87
C CYS A 24 -31.96 -3.23 -26.72
N ARG A 25 -31.10 -2.34 -26.22
CA ARG A 25 -30.80 -1.05 -26.89
C ARG A 25 -29.31 -0.93 -27.10
N GLU A 26 -28.87 -0.48 -28.26
CA GLU A 26 -27.49 -0.13 -28.53
C GLU A 26 -27.08 1.15 -27.77
N CYS A 27 -25.90 1.18 -27.19
CA CYS A 27 -25.34 2.33 -26.47
C CYS A 27 -23.82 2.43 -26.68
N GLU A 28 -23.19 3.51 -26.21
CA GLU A 28 -21.73 3.71 -26.34
C GLU A 28 -20.90 2.58 -25.72
N LYS A 29 -21.40 1.91 -24.66
CA LYS A 29 -20.74 0.82 -23.97
C LYS A 29 -20.96 -0.56 -24.61
N GLY A 30 -21.84 -0.67 -25.62
CA GLY A 30 -22.31 -1.90 -26.22
C GLY A 30 -23.84 -1.93 -26.24
N PHE A 31 -24.46 -2.77 -25.42
CA PHE A 31 -25.91 -2.93 -25.35
C PHE A 31 -26.40 -2.80 -23.90
N GLU A 32 -27.52 -2.12 -23.72
CA GLU A 32 -28.33 -2.08 -22.51
C GLU A 32 -29.41 -3.15 -22.59
N ILE A 33 -29.41 -4.09 -21.67
CA ILE A 33 -30.40 -5.18 -21.57
C ILE A 33 -31.24 -4.95 -20.33
N ILE A 34 -32.55 -4.86 -20.52
CA ILE A 34 -33.56 -4.72 -19.47
C ILE A 34 -34.35 -6.03 -19.38
N LEU A 35 -34.42 -6.57 -18.16
CA LEU A 35 -35.07 -7.84 -17.84
C LEU A 35 -36.32 -7.61 -16.98
N ASP A 36 -37.32 -8.52 -17.05
CA ASP A 36 -38.49 -8.53 -16.17
C ASP A 36 -38.13 -8.75 -14.72
N GLN A 37 -37.04 -9.53 -14.47
CA GLN A 37 -36.49 -9.79 -13.14
C GLN A 37 -34.96 -9.98 -13.21
N SER A 38 -34.26 -9.66 -12.11
CA SER A 38 -32.82 -9.79 -12.05
C SER A 38 -32.31 -10.15 -10.66
N ALA A 39 -31.33 -11.08 -10.61
CA ALA A 39 -30.53 -11.35 -9.42
C ALA A 39 -29.22 -10.55 -9.40
N PHE A 40 -28.86 -9.81 -10.46
CA PHE A 40 -27.72 -8.92 -10.46
C PHE A 40 -28.01 -7.68 -9.61
N TYR A 41 -27.14 -7.42 -8.62
CA TYR A 41 -27.18 -6.20 -7.82
C TYR A 41 -26.58 -5.05 -8.64
N PRO A 42 -27.28 -3.91 -8.81
CA PRO A 42 -26.73 -2.74 -9.45
C PRO A 42 -25.77 -1.99 -8.53
N GLU A 43 -24.87 -1.19 -9.09
CA GLU A 43 -24.01 -0.34 -8.28
C GLU A 43 -24.84 0.61 -7.41
N GLY A 44 -24.56 0.64 -6.11
CA GLY A 44 -25.28 1.50 -5.19
C GLY A 44 -24.76 1.44 -3.75
N GLY A 45 -24.92 2.55 -3.01
CA GLY A 45 -24.58 2.60 -1.59
C GLY A 45 -23.11 2.36 -1.26
N GLY A 46 -22.20 2.60 -2.22
CA GLY A 46 -20.75 2.32 -2.07
C GLY A 46 -20.36 0.88 -2.41
N GLN A 47 -21.34 0.03 -2.75
CA GLN A 47 -21.09 -1.33 -3.23
C GLN A 47 -21.07 -1.36 -4.76
N PRO A 48 -20.01 -1.91 -5.39
CA PRO A 48 -19.97 -2.14 -6.84
C PRO A 48 -21.06 -3.10 -7.30
N CYS A 49 -21.42 -3.03 -8.58
CA CYS A 49 -22.36 -3.95 -9.19
C CYS A 49 -21.82 -5.39 -9.25
N ASP A 50 -22.75 -6.33 -9.37
CA ASP A 50 -22.43 -7.69 -9.75
C ASP A 50 -21.96 -7.79 -11.20
N LEU A 51 -21.15 -8.80 -11.44
CA LEU A 51 -20.76 -9.28 -12.75
C LEU A 51 -21.27 -10.70 -12.96
N GLY A 52 -21.16 -11.21 -14.18
CA GLY A 52 -21.59 -12.55 -14.52
C GLY A 52 -21.93 -12.68 -16.00
N THR A 53 -22.96 -13.47 -16.35
CA THR A 53 -23.33 -13.70 -17.75
C THR A 53 -24.85 -13.77 -17.94
N LEU A 54 -25.30 -13.40 -19.15
CA LEU A 54 -26.65 -13.64 -19.70
C LEU A 54 -26.51 -14.57 -20.91
N ASN A 55 -26.98 -15.81 -20.82
CA ASN A 55 -26.78 -16.85 -21.84
C ASN A 55 -25.31 -17.02 -22.27
N GLY A 56 -24.35 -16.82 -21.33
CA GLY A 56 -22.91 -16.88 -21.60
C GLY A 56 -22.30 -15.55 -22.07
N ILE A 57 -23.07 -14.55 -22.42
CA ILE A 57 -22.62 -13.19 -22.76
C ILE A 57 -22.25 -12.46 -21.47
N ALA A 58 -21.02 -11.92 -21.39
CA ALA A 58 -20.55 -11.24 -20.20
C ALA A 58 -21.34 -9.97 -19.88
N VAL A 59 -21.80 -9.85 -18.64
CA VAL A 59 -22.37 -8.63 -18.04
C VAL A 59 -21.20 -7.83 -17.45
N LEU A 60 -20.98 -6.62 -17.96
CA LEU A 60 -19.81 -5.79 -17.66
C LEU A 60 -20.10 -4.69 -16.63
N ASP A 61 -21.37 -4.30 -16.50
CA ASP A 61 -21.84 -3.27 -15.59
C ASP A 61 -23.34 -3.49 -15.35
N VAL A 62 -23.82 -3.13 -14.17
CA VAL A 62 -25.25 -3.16 -13.83
C VAL A 62 -25.61 -1.89 -13.09
N GLN A 63 -26.62 -1.17 -13.60
CA GLN A 63 -27.06 0.10 -13.04
C GLN A 63 -28.58 0.09 -12.81
N GLU A 64 -29.05 0.84 -11.83
CA GLU A 64 -30.47 1.09 -11.64
C GLU A 64 -30.84 2.45 -12.22
N LYS A 65 -31.80 2.49 -13.18
CA LYS A 65 -32.35 3.70 -13.79
C LYS A 65 -33.87 3.61 -13.75
N ASP A 66 -34.53 4.59 -13.16
CA ASP A 66 -35.99 4.68 -13.09
C ASP A 66 -36.71 3.39 -12.64
N ARG A 67 -36.13 2.67 -11.65
CA ARG A 67 -36.53 1.36 -11.11
C ARG A 67 -36.34 0.18 -12.06
N GLU A 68 -35.71 0.36 -13.19
CA GLU A 68 -35.28 -0.70 -14.09
C GLU A 68 -33.83 -1.06 -13.81
N ILE A 69 -33.51 -2.37 -13.79
CA ILE A 69 -32.13 -2.86 -13.70
C ILE A 69 -31.59 -3.03 -15.11
N VAL A 70 -30.60 -2.21 -15.46
CA VAL A 70 -29.97 -2.17 -16.78
C VAL A 70 -28.66 -2.94 -16.73
N HIS A 71 -28.54 -3.98 -17.56
CA HIS A 71 -27.35 -4.81 -17.68
C HIS A 71 -26.59 -4.40 -18.93
N TYR A 72 -25.29 -4.08 -18.82
CA TYR A 72 -24.43 -3.69 -19.93
C TYR A 72 -23.65 -4.89 -20.46
N THR A 73 -23.76 -5.16 -21.78
CA THR A 73 -23.07 -6.26 -22.45
C THR A 73 -22.38 -5.77 -23.74
N LYS A 74 -21.44 -6.55 -24.27
CA LYS A 74 -20.82 -6.25 -25.58
C LYS A 74 -21.63 -6.76 -26.77
N GLU A 75 -22.48 -7.75 -26.56
CA GLU A 75 -23.28 -8.41 -27.57
C GLU A 75 -24.76 -8.20 -27.30
N ALA A 76 -25.55 -8.11 -28.38
CA ALA A 76 -26.99 -7.95 -28.28
C ALA A 76 -27.65 -9.27 -27.83
N VAL A 77 -28.79 -9.12 -27.13
CA VAL A 77 -29.68 -10.22 -26.79
C VAL A 77 -31.06 -9.90 -27.41
N GLU A 78 -31.69 -10.92 -28.02
CA GLU A 78 -32.98 -10.73 -28.69
C GLU A 78 -34.09 -10.32 -27.70
N ALA A 79 -34.72 -9.19 -27.96
CA ALA A 79 -35.87 -8.72 -27.15
C ALA A 79 -37.04 -9.70 -27.26
N GLY A 80 -37.68 -10.00 -26.13
CA GLY A 80 -38.75 -11.00 -26.02
C GLY A 80 -38.25 -12.43 -25.78
N SER A 81 -36.95 -12.70 -25.92
CA SER A 81 -36.36 -14.02 -25.64
C SER A 81 -36.23 -14.27 -24.14
N GLU A 82 -36.06 -15.54 -23.78
CA GLU A 82 -35.73 -15.97 -22.42
C GLU A 82 -34.19 -16.08 -22.28
N VAL A 83 -33.64 -15.63 -21.17
CA VAL A 83 -32.22 -15.72 -20.85
C VAL A 83 -31.98 -16.36 -19.49
N ILE A 84 -30.87 -17.06 -19.38
CA ILE A 84 -30.34 -17.57 -18.11
C ILE A 84 -29.25 -16.62 -17.64
N GLY A 85 -29.51 -15.94 -16.52
CA GLY A 85 -28.54 -15.09 -15.81
C GLY A 85 -27.74 -15.91 -14.80
N LYS A 86 -26.42 -15.78 -14.83
CA LYS A 86 -25.50 -16.40 -13.86
C LYS A 86 -24.62 -15.33 -13.23
N ILE A 87 -24.68 -15.25 -11.90
CA ILE A 87 -23.89 -14.30 -11.10
C ILE A 87 -22.46 -14.84 -10.95
N ASP A 88 -21.44 -13.97 -11.07
CA ASP A 88 -20.10 -14.23 -10.54
C ASP A 88 -20.19 -14.32 -9.01
N TRP A 89 -20.34 -15.53 -8.54
CA TRP A 89 -20.63 -15.79 -7.12
C TRP A 89 -19.45 -15.44 -6.22
N ASP A 90 -18.23 -15.69 -6.65
CA ASP A 90 -17.04 -15.38 -5.85
C ASP A 90 -16.94 -13.89 -5.60
N ARG A 91 -17.20 -13.07 -6.61
CA ARG A 91 -17.29 -11.61 -6.50
C ARG A 91 -18.45 -11.17 -5.61
N ARG A 92 -19.66 -11.70 -5.83
CA ARG A 92 -20.85 -11.37 -5.04
C ARG A 92 -20.60 -11.64 -3.56
N PHE A 93 -20.14 -12.82 -3.22
CA PHE A 93 -19.93 -13.23 -1.84
C PHE A 93 -18.82 -12.43 -1.16
N ASP A 94 -17.72 -12.15 -1.87
CA ASP A 94 -16.68 -11.24 -1.40
C ASP A 94 -17.26 -9.85 -1.06
N LEU A 95 -18.05 -9.24 -1.96
CA LEU A 95 -18.68 -7.94 -1.71
C LEU A 95 -19.64 -7.99 -0.52
N MET A 96 -20.42 -9.08 -0.36
CA MET A 96 -21.27 -9.27 0.81
C MET A 96 -20.47 -9.36 2.12
N GLN A 97 -19.33 -10.06 2.13
CA GLN A 97 -18.44 -10.13 3.29
C GLN A 97 -17.86 -8.75 3.63
N GLN A 98 -17.38 -8.01 2.61
CA GLN A 98 -16.84 -6.66 2.80
C GLN A 98 -17.90 -5.71 3.40
N HIS A 99 -19.12 -5.70 2.82
CA HIS A 99 -20.18 -4.81 3.24
C HIS A 99 -20.68 -5.14 4.66
N SER A 100 -20.88 -6.41 4.94
CA SER A 100 -21.34 -6.86 6.25
C SER A 100 -20.32 -6.59 7.36
N GLY A 101 -19.02 -6.78 7.08
CA GLY A 101 -17.95 -6.45 8.03
C GLY A 101 -17.85 -4.95 8.30
N GLU A 102 -18.05 -4.12 7.29
CA GLU A 102 -18.11 -2.67 7.47
C GLU A 102 -19.25 -2.24 8.41
N HIS A 103 -20.43 -2.83 8.25
CA HIS A 103 -21.57 -2.55 9.12
C HIS A 103 -21.24 -2.80 10.60
N ILE A 104 -20.64 -3.95 10.92
CA ILE A 104 -20.29 -4.29 12.31
C ILE A 104 -19.26 -3.29 12.85
N VAL A 105 -18.18 -3.01 12.10
CA VAL A 105 -17.15 -2.01 12.52
C VAL A 105 -17.77 -0.64 12.75
N SER A 106 -18.52 -0.14 11.77
CA SER A 106 -19.13 1.19 11.86
C SER A 106 -20.17 1.31 12.97
N GLY A 107 -20.93 0.24 13.20
CA GLY A 107 -21.92 0.20 14.28
C GLY A 107 -21.28 0.22 15.65
N LEU A 108 -20.25 -0.60 15.89
CA LEU A 108 -19.50 -0.63 17.16
C LEU A 108 -18.78 0.70 17.42
N VAL A 109 -18.19 1.32 16.39
CA VAL A 109 -17.59 2.66 16.53
C VAL A 109 -18.63 3.70 16.90
N HIS A 110 -19.81 3.65 16.27
CA HIS A 110 -20.90 4.58 16.61
C HIS A 110 -21.42 4.36 18.04
N GLU A 111 -21.60 3.14 18.46
CA GLU A 111 -22.06 2.80 19.80
C GLU A 111 -21.08 3.21 20.88
N ALA A 112 -19.77 2.92 20.69
CA ALA A 112 -18.76 3.16 21.69
C ALA A 112 -18.30 4.63 21.78
N TYR A 113 -18.26 5.35 20.65
CA TYR A 113 -17.63 6.67 20.55
C TYR A 113 -18.54 7.77 19.97
N GLY A 114 -19.72 7.42 19.47
CA GLY A 114 -20.64 8.37 18.82
C GLY A 114 -20.14 8.88 17.47
N TYR A 115 -19.16 8.22 16.84
CA TYR A 115 -18.64 8.61 15.54
C TYR A 115 -19.42 7.94 14.40
N ASP A 116 -19.69 8.71 13.35
CA ASP A 116 -20.44 8.26 12.20
C ASP A 116 -19.51 7.85 11.06
N ASN A 117 -19.94 6.85 10.28
CA ASN A 117 -19.38 6.58 8.98
C ASN A 117 -19.88 7.63 7.99
N VAL A 118 -19.00 8.54 7.57
CA VAL A 118 -19.30 9.63 6.64
C VAL A 118 -18.87 9.35 5.20
N GLY A 119 -18.16 8.25 4.97
CA GLY A 119 -17.72 7.81 3.64
C GLY A 119 -17.39 6.32 3.61
N PHE A 120 -17.84 5.64 2.52
CA PHE A 120 -17.60 4.22 2.33
C PHE A 120 -17.34 3.89 0.87
N HIS A 121 -16.25 3.19 0.60
CA HIS A 121 -15.90 2.76 -0.75
C HIS A 121 -15.33 1.35 -0.74
N MET A 122 -15.89 0.48 -1.56
CA MET A 122 -15.33 -0.86 -1.83
C MET A 122 -14.48 -0.82 -3.10
N ARG A 123 -13.20 -1.18 -2.97
CA ARG A 123 -12.30 -1.42 -4.10
C ARG A 123 -12.09 -2.93 -4.28
N SER A 124 -11.38 -3.30 -5.33
CA SER A 124 -11.08 -4.71 -5.64
C SER A 124 -10.22 -5.41 -4.60
N ASP A 125 -9.42 -4.67 -3.87
CA ASP A 125 -8.40 -5.16 -2.92
C ASP A 125 -8.73 -4.83 -1.46
N VAL A 126 -9.28 -3.64 -1.20
CA VAL A 126 -9.58 -3.13 0.14
C VAL A 126 -10.91 -2.40 0.18
N ILE A 127 -11.41 -2.16 1.38
CA ILE A 127 -12.48 -1.19 1.62
C ILE A 127 -11.96 -0.03 2.47
N THR A 128 -12.50 1.15 2.24
CA THR A 128 -12.21 2.33 3.05
C THR A 128 -13.45 2.86 3.73
N VAL A 129 -13.31 3.21 4.99
CA VAL A 129 -14.37 3.79 5.84
C VAL A 129 -13.87 5.10 6.41
N ASP A 130 -14.59 6.18 6.17
CA ASP A 130 -14.29 7.50 6.71
C ASP A 130 -15.14 7.72 7.96
N LEU A 131 -14.50 7.92 9.10
CA LEU A 131 -15.15 8.17 10.39
C LEU A 131 -15.09 9.66 10.74
N SER A 132 -16.16 10.17 11.35
CA SER A 132 -16.28 11.58 11.78
C SER A 132 -15.43 11.97 12.99
N GLY A 133 -14.68 11.04 13.58
CA GLY A 133 -13.82 11.27 14.75
C GLY A 133 -12.52 10.49 14.68
N VAL A 134 -11.63 10.76 15.64
CA VAL A 134 -10.30 10.18 15.72
C VAL A 134 -10.27 9.07 16.78
N LEU A 135 -9.73 7.90 16.40
CA LEU A 135 -9.52 6.76 17.29
C LEU A 135 -8.02 6.49 17.45
N THR A 136 -7.61 6.12 18.65
CA THR A 136 -6.24 5.65 18.93
C THR A 136 -6.04 4.22 18.42
N GLU A 137 -4.78 3.80 18.24
CA GLU A 137 -4.45 2.42 17.89
C GLU A 137 -5.05 1.38 18.85
N ALA A 138 -5.06 1.68 20.16
CA ALA A 138 -5.64 0.78 21.16
C ALA A 138 -7.16 0.64 20.98
N GLN A 139 -7.87 1.75 20.76
CA GLN A 139 -9.31 1.73 20.50
C GLN A 139 -9.65 0.99 19.21
N LEU A 140 -8.84 1.15 18.16
CA LEU A 140 -9.02 0.40 16.92
C LEU A 140 -8.77 -1.09 17.08
N ALA A 141 -7.78 -1.48 17.89
CA ALA A 141 -7.53 -2.88 18.21
C ALA A 141 -8.69 -3.49 19.01
N GLU A 142 -9.31 -2.73 19.92
CA GLU A 142 -10.51 -3.16 20.67
C GLU A 142 -11.69 -3.34 19.71
N ILE A 143 -11.98 -2.36 18.84
CA ILE A 143 -13.06 -2.46 17.84
C ILE A 143 -12.83 -3.65 16.88
N GLU A 144 -11.60 -3.88 16.41
CA GLU A 144 -11.28 -5.04 15.57
C GLU A 144 -11.55 -6.36 16.31
N ALA A 145 -11.12 -6.46 17.56
CA ALA A 145 -11.32 -7.66 18.38
C ALA A 145 -12.81 -7.91 18.64
N GLU A 146 -13.56 -6.89 19.02
CA GLU A 146 -15.00 -6.99 19.25
C GLU A 146 -15.76 -7.32 17.97
N THR A 147 -15.39 -6.70 16.82
CA THR A 147 -15.95 -7.04 15.52
C THR A 147 -15.79 -8.52 15.21
N ASN A 148 -14.59 -9.07 15.41
CA ASN A 148 -14.34 -10.49 15.15
C ASN A 148 -15.11 -11.39 16.16
N GLN A 149 -15.29 -10.94 17.39
CA GLN A 149 -16.14 -11.66 18.36
C GLN A 149 -17.60 -11.73 17.89
N LYS A 150 -18.16 -10.62 17.38
CA LYS A 150 -19.52 -10.58 16.83
C LYS A 150 -19.67 -11.45 15.57
N ILE A 151 -18.64 -11.52 14.76
CA ILE A 151 -18.59 -12.43 13.60
C ILE A 151 -18.68 -13.90 14.07
N TRP A 152 -17.90 -14.28 15.08
CA TRP A 152 -17.84 -15.67 15.58
C TRP A 152 -19.08 -16.10 16.38
N GLU A 153 -19.89 -15.15 16.88
CA GLU A 153 -21.21 -15.44 17.47
C GLU A 153 -22.18 -16.04 16.44
N ASN A 154 -21.92 -15.87 15.14
CA ASN A 154 -22.69 -16.41 14.02
C ASN A 154 -24.19 -16.11 14.12
N SER A 155 -24.52 -14.87 14.46
CA SER A 155 -25.90 -14.41 14.61
C SER A 155 -26.56 -14.21 13.24
N GLU A 156 -27.88 -14.47 13.16
CA GLU A 156 -28.68 -14.20 11.96
C GLU A 156 -28.79 -12.70 11.69
N VAL A 157 -28.58 -12.28 10.44
CA VAL A 157 -28.73 -10.89 9.97
C VAL A 157 -30.17 -10.65 9.59
N GLU A 158 -30.82 -9.73 10.30
CA GLU A 158 -32.23 -9.43 10.10
C GLU A 158 -32.42 -8.30 9.07
N ILE A 159 -33.32 -8.54 8.12
CA ILE A 159 -33.72 -7.52 7.13
C ILE A 159 -35.20 -7.21 7.31
N THR A 160 -35.53 -5.93 7.53
CA THR A 160 -36.91 -5.50 7.76
C THR A 160 -37.25 -4.29 6.90
N TYR A 161 -38.56 -4.12 6.66
CA TYR A 161 -39.15 -3.02 5.91
C TYR A 161 -40.24 -2.35 6.78
N PRO A 162 -39.84 -1.61 7.82
CA PRO A 162 -40.80 -1.03 8.76
C PRO A 162 -41.67 0.05 8.12
N SER A 163 -42.88 0.23 8.66
CA SER A 163 -43.78 1.35 8.34
C SER A 163 -43.18 2.69 8.81
N LYS A 164 -43.77 3.81 8.36
CA LYS A 164 -43.31 5.15 8.80
C LYS A 164 -43.42 5.32 10.31
N GLU A 165 -44.54 4.85 10.90
CA GLU A 165 -44.78 4.92 12.35
C GLU A 165 -43.82 4.06 13.19
N GLU A 166 -43.34 2.95 12.62
CA GLU A 166 -42.32 2.10 13.24
C GLU A 166 -40.96 2.75 13.14
N LEU A 167 -40.60 3.35 11.97
CA LEU A 167 -39.32 4.06 11.76
C LEU A 167 -39.13 5.20 12.76
N GLU A 168 -40.19 5.97 13.07
CA GLU A 168 -40.13 7.08 14.03
C GLU A 168 -39.75 6.63 15.44
N LYS A 169 -39.94 5.34 15.77
CA LYS A 169 -39.65 4.77 17.09
C LYS A 169 -38.29 4.04 17.15
N LEU A 170 -37.66 3.83 16.00
CA LEU A 170 -36.41 3.10 15.91
C LEU A 170 -35.22 4.06 15.86
N SER A 171 -34.20 3.78 16.67
CA SER A 171 -32.90 4.42 16.52
C SER A 171 -32.08 3.59 15.53
N TYR A 172 -31.78 4.13 14.36
CA TYR A 172 -30.99 3.47 13.33
C TYR A 172 -30.04 4.47 12.65
N ARG A 173 -28.93 3.95 12.13
CA ARG A 173 -27.99 4.78 11.36
C ARG A 173 -28.46 4.95 9.91
N SER A 174 -28.23 6.11 9.34
CA SER A 174 -28.47 6.37 7.92
C SER A 174 -27.46 7.36 7.36
N LYS A 175 -26.93 7.06 6.18
CA LYS A 175 -25.95 7.94 5.48
C LYS A 175 -26.65 9.02 4.62
N LYS A 176 -27.96 8.92 4.41
CA LYS A 176 -28.74 9.82 3.53
C LYS A 176 -30.11 10.07 4.10
N GLU A 177 -30.74 11.19 3.71
CA GLU A 177 -32.17 11.35 3.87
C GLU A 177 -32.90 10.28 3.05
N LEU A 178 -33.86 9.63 3.68
CA LEU A 178 -34.55 8.49 3.10
C LEU A 178 -35.90 8.91 2.58
N THR A 179 -36.21 8.54 1.34
CA THR A 179 -37.51 8.75 0.69
C THR A 179 -38.06 7.39 0.27
N GLY A 180 -39.37 7.17 0.54
CA GLY A 180 -40.03 5.91 0.19
C GLY A 180 -39.90 4.81 1.24
N GLN A 181 -39.94 3.55 0.80
CA GLN A 181 -39.81 2.39 1.68
C GLN A 181 -38.33 2.22 2.13
N VAL A 182 -38.12 2.20 3.45
CA VAL A 182 -36.81 2.05 4.05
C VAL A 182 -36.54 0.57 4.32
N ARG A 183 -35.37 0.08 3.86
CA ARG A 183 -34.87 -1.24 4.17
C ARG A 183 -33.86 -1.11 5.31
N LEU A 184 -34.16 -1.73 6.46
CA LEU A 184 -33.24 -1.81 7.60
C LEU A 184 -32.53 -3.14 7.61
N VAL A 185 -31.24 -3.11 7.86
CA VAL A 185 -30.39 -4.26 8.08
C VAL A 185 -29.86 -4.20 9.51
N ARG A 186 -30.14 -5.27 10.28
CA ARG A 186 -29.69 -5.42 11.67
C ARG A 186 -28.60 -6.48 11.77
N PHE A 187 -27.48 -6.11 12.33
CA PHE A 187 -26.46 -7.01 12.83
C PHE A 187 -26.61 -7.05 14.37
N PRO A 188 -27.13 -8.15 14.95
CA PRO A 188 -27.46 -8.20 16.37
C PRO A 188 -26.30 -7.80 17.28
N GLY A 189 -26.53 -6.86 18.20
CA GLY A 189 -25.53 -6.35 19.14
C GLY A 189 -24.38 -5.59 18.50
N SER A 190 -24.56 -5.09 17.26
CA SER A 190 -23.52 -4.31 16.58
C SER A 190 -24.06 -3.14 15.77
N ASP A 191 -25.08 -3.35 14.92
CA ASP A 191 -25.58 -2.28 14.03
C ASP A 191 -27.06 -2.44 13.70
N LEU A 192 -27.73 -1.31 13.51
CA LEU A 192 -29.01 -1.19 12.83
C LEU A 192 -28.92 -0.03 11.86
N CYS A 193 -28.93 -0.29 10.56
CA CYS A 193 -28.68 0.72 9.55
C CYS A 193 -29.64 0.62 8.36
N ALA A 194 -30.00 1.76 7.80
CA ALA A 194 -30.70 1.83 6.53
C ALA A 194 -29.72 1.55 5.38
N CYS A 195 -29.85 0.41 4.74
CA CYS A 195 -28.93 -0.04 3.71
C CYS A 195 -29.63 -0.79 2.58
N CYS A 196 -29.25 -0.47 1.32
CA CYS A 196 -29.76 -1.15 0.13
C CYS A 196 -28.80 -2.24 -0.40
N GLY A 197 -27.60 -2.40 0.18
CA GLY A 197 -26.62 -3.37 -0.29
C GLY A 197 -26.99 -4.83 -0.03
N THR A 198 -26.17 -5.74 -0.55
CA THR A 198 -26.30 -7.17 -0.26
C THR A 198 -25.41 -7.55 0.93
N HIS A 199 -25.94 -8.40 1.80
CA HIS A 199 -25.28 -8.83 3.03
C HIS A 199 -25.33 -10.35 3.17
N VAL A 200 -24.43 -10.89 3.98
CA VAL A 200 -24.51 -12.29 4.42
C VAL A 200 -25.74 -12.51 5.30
N THR A 201 -26.25 -13.74 5.40
CA THR A 201 -27.40 -14.03 6.25
C THR A 201 -27.00 -14.34 7.70
N HIS A 202 -25.76 -14.71 7.95
CA HIS A 202 -25.21 -14.92 9.29
C HIS A 202 -23.88 -14.25 9.43
N THR A 203 -23.59 -13.64 10.59
CA THR A 203 -22.34 -12.91 10.82
C THR A 203 -21.10 -13.79 10.65
N GLY A 204 -21.18 -15.08 10.96
CA GLY A 204 -20.07 -16.03 10.77
C GLY A 204 -19.61 -16.19 9.32
N GLU A 205 -20.46 -15.90 8.34
CA GLU A 205 -20.10 -15.96 6.92
C GLU A 205 -19.16 -14.84 6.49
N ILE A 206 -19.02 -13.78 7.29
CA ILE A 206 -18.01 -12.74 7.10
C ILE A 206 -16.61 -13.34 7.27
N GLY A 207 -16.45 -14.33 8.18
CA GLY A 207 -15.20 -15.00 8.45
C GLY A 207 -14.30 -14.24 9.42
N ALA A 208 -13.72 -13.14 8.98
CA ALA A 208 -12.92 -12.24 9.83
C ALA A 208 -12.85 -10.83 9.24
N VAL A 209 -12.51 -9.87 10.09
CA VAL A 209 -12.19 -8.47 9.71
C VAL A 209 -10.77 -8.16 10.15
N LYS A 210 -10.03 -7.43 9.31
CA LYS A 210 -8.71 -6.89 9.62
C LYS A 210 -8.61 -5.43 9.21
N ILE A 211 -8.29 -4.55 10.16
CA ILE A 211 -7.92 -3.17 9.90
C ILE A 211 -6.45 -3.16 9.49
N LEU A 212 -6.15 -2.57 8.32
CA LEU A 212 -4.80 -2.55 7.73
C LEU A 212 -4.07 -1.26 8.04
N THR A 213 -4.71 -0.11 7.74
CA THR A 213 -4.12 1.21 7.95
C THR A 213 -5.14 2.20 8.46
N VAL A 214 -4.63 3.24 9.10
CA VAL A 214 -5.39 4.39 9.61
C VAL A 214 -4.68 5.65 9.18
N GLU A 215 -5.42 6.57 8.59
CA GLU A 215 -4.90 7.86 8.13
C GLU A 215 -5.81 8.99 8.62
N ASN A 216 -5.22 10.15 8.94
CA ASN A 216 -6.02 11.33 9.20
C ASN A 216 -6.78 11.75 7.95
N PHE A 217 -8.06 11.98 8.06
CA PHE A 217 -8.92 12.36 6.95
C PHE A 217 -9.96 13.39 7.39
N HIS A 218 -9.87 14.62 6.86
CA HIS A 218 -10.67 15.75 7.31
C HIS A 218 -10.60 15.96 8.85
N GLU A 219 -11.74 16.00 9.52
CA GLU A 219 -11.83 16.15 10.98
C GLU A 219 -11.79 14.80 11.72
N GLY A 220 -11.66 13.68 11.00
CA GLY A 220 -11.66 12.34 11.55
C GLY A 220 -10.54 11.48 10.98
N ILE A 221 -10.84 10.20 10.73
CA ILE A 221 -9.88 9.24 10.19
C ILE A 221 -10.47 8.45 9.02
N ARG A 222 -9.61 7.99 8.13
CA ARG A 222 -9.90 6.95 7.14
C ARG A 222 -9.30 5.64 7.57
N LEU A 223 -10.13 4.62 7.70
CA LEU A 223 -9.72 3.24 7.89
C LEU A 223 -9.61 2.56 6.53
N THR A 224 -8.52 1.80 6.34
CA THR A 224 -8.44 0.80 5.28
C THR A 224 -8.55 -0.57 5.92
N MET A 225 -9.50 -1.38 5.48
CA MET A 225 -9.76 -2.70 6.06
C MET A 225 -10.14 -3.73 4.99
N ILE A 226 -10.14 -4.99 5.40
CA ILE A 226 -10.52 -6.13 4.57
C ILE A 226 -11.35 -7.12 5.42
N CYS A 227 -12.22 -7.86 4.75
CA CYS A 227 -13.04 -8.90 5.39
C CYS A 227 -12.92 -10.23 4.64
N GLY A 228 -13.32 -11.31 5.29
CA GLY A 228 -13.52 -12.60 4.68
C GLY A 228 -12.28 -13.22 4.04
N LYS A 229 -12.45 -13.70 2.82
CA LYS A 229 -11.37 -14.33 2.05
C LYS A 229 -10.14 -13.43 1.93
N ARG A 230 -10.33 -12.11 1.77
CA ARG A 230 -9.21 -11.16 1.64
C ARG A 230 -8.31 -11.15 2.88
N VAL A 231 -8.87 -11.38 4.08
CA VAL A 231 -8.07 -11.50 5.32
C VAL A 231 -7.16 -12.72 5.24
N MET A 232 -7.67 -13.87 4.79
CA MET A 232 -6.85 -15.07 4.64
C MET A 232 -5.75 -14.90 3.59
N ASP A 233 -6.07 -14.30 2.46
CA ASP A 233 -5.11 -14.03 1.39
C ASP A 233 -3.99 -13.09 1.91
N TYR A 234 -4.34 -12.05 2.65
CA TYR A 234 -3.39 -11.13 3.28
C TYR A 234 -2.51 -11.84 4.33
N LEU A 235 -3.09 -12.64 5.22
CA LEU A 235 -2.34 -13.39 6.23
C LEU A 235 -1.37 -14.40 5.59
N ASN A 236 -1.78 -15.08 4.53
CA ASN A 236 -0.91 -15.98 3.78
C ASN A 236 0.28 -15.22 3.17
N MET A 237 0.03 -14.08 2.52
CA MET A 237 1.06 -13.23 1.96
C MET A 237 2.07 -12.78 3.04
N VAL A 238 1.59 -12.26 4.18
CA VAL A 238 2.44 -11.80 5.29
C VAL A 238 3.25 -12.97 5.88
N ASN A 239 2.62 -14.14 6.07
CA ASN A 239 3.29 -15.33 6.58
C ASN A 239 4.39 -15.82 5.63
N ASP A 240 4.15 -15.82 4.32
CA ASP A 240 5.14 -16.21 3.33
C ASP A 240 6.33 -15.23 3.28
N GLN A 241 6.09 -13.93 3.39
CA GLN A 241 7.13 -12.91 3.52
C GLN A 241 7.97 -13.17 4.78
N ASN A 242 7.32 -13.37 5.93
CA ASN A 242 8.00 -13.64 7.19
C ASN A 242 8.80 -14.94 7.15
N ARG A 243 8.29 -15.98 6.48
CA ARG A 243 9.02 -17.25 6.26
C ARG A 243 10.31 -17.03 5.45
N GLN A 244 10.25 -16.21 4.39
CA GLN A 244 11.44 -15.88 3.59
C GLN A 244 12.49 -15.13 4.43
N VAL A 245 12.07 -14.20 5.28
CA VAL A 245 12.95 -13.50 6.21
C VAL A 245 13.56 -14.48 7.23
N SER A 246 12.74 -15.37 7.81
CA SER A 246 13.16 -16.43 8.74
C SER A 246 14.29 -17.30 8.15
N VAL A 247 14.12 -17.74 6.89
CA VAL A 247 15.14 -18.55 6.19
C VAL A 247 16.44 -17.76 6.00
N LYS A 248 16.36 -16.51 5.50
CA LYS A 248 17.54 -15.66 5.25
C LYS A 248 18.33 -15.36 6.52
N LEU A 249 17.66 -15.23 7.65
CA LEU A 249 18.29 -14.90 8.94
C LEU A 249 18.56 -16.13 9.79
N SER A 250 18.22 -17.35 9.33
CA SER A 250 18.29 -18.60 10.13
C SER A 250 17.61 -18.44 11.51
N ALA A 251 16.48 -17.75 11.54
CA ALA A 251 15.70 -17.44 12.73
C ALA A 251 14.35 -18.16 12.72
N LYS A 252 13.73 -18.38 13.88
CA LYS A 252 12.37 -18.89 13.96
C LYS A 252 11.38 -17.81 13.46
N ILE A 253 10.24 -18.23 12.89
CA ILE A 253 9.22 -17.34 12.34
C ILE A 253 8.76 -16.26 13.34
N GLY A 254 8.62 -16.60 14.63
CA GLY A 254 8.26 -15.64 15.68
C GLY A 254 9.40 -14.77 16.20
N GLU A 255 10.64 -14.97 15.73
CA GLU A 255 11.85 -14.29 16.20
C GLU A 255 12.53 -13.45 15.11
N THR A 256 11.90 -13.29 13.95
CA THR A 256 12.49 -12.57 12.79
C THR A 256 12.84 -11.13 13.11
N ALA A 257 11.98 -10.41 13.84
CA ALA A 257 12.24 -9.03 14.26
C ALA A 257 13.48 -8.93 15.17
N VAL A 258 13.67 -9.88 16.10
CA VAL A 258 14.85 -9.95 16.96
C VAL A 258 16.11 -10.24 16.15
N ALA A 259 16.01 -11.12 15.15
CA ALA A 259 17.13 -11.45 14.27
C ALA A 259 17.54 -10.25 13.39
N VAL A 260 16.58 -9.45 12.92
CA VAL A 260 16.86 -8.18 12.21
C VAL A 260 17.60 -7.21 13.13
N GLY A 261 17.14 -7.05 14.38
CA GLY A 261 17.83 -6.21 15.37
C GLY A 261 19.30 -6.62 15.57
N ARG A 262 19.56 -7.91 15.75
CA ARG A 262 20.95 -8.42 15.87
C ARG A 262 21.79 -8.12 14.63
N LEU A 263 21.23 -8.27 13.43
CA LEU A 263 21.92 -7.94 12.17
C LEU A 263 22.25 -6.45 12.07
N GLN A 264 21.33 -5.59 12.52
CA GLN A 264 21.56 -4.14 12.56
C GLN A 264 22.68 -3.77 13.53
N ASP A 265 22.68 -4.35 14.73
CA ASP A 265 23.74 -4.14 15.76
C ASP A 265 25.10 -4.62 15.25
N GLU A 266 25.15 -5.80 14.61
CA GLU A 266 26.38 -6.32 14.01
C GLU A 266 26.88 -5.43 12.88
N ASN A 267 26.01 -4.95 12.01
CA ASN A 267 26.38 -4.03 10.93
C ASN A 267 26.94 -2.72 11.48
N PHE A 268 26.31 -2.16 12.54
CA PHE A 268 26.82 -0.97 13.22
C PHE A 268 28.21 -1.19 13.82
N ARG A 269 28.41 -2.33 14.52
CA ARG A 269 29.71 -2.72 15.09
C ARG A 269 30.80 -2.88 14.00
N LEU A 270 30.46 -3.56 12.90
CA LEU A 270 31.40 -3.76 11.78
C LEU A 270 31.79 -2.43 11.13
N LYS A 271 30.85 -1.52 10.93
CA LYS A 271 31.13 -0.17 10.43
C LYS A 271 32.07 0.59 11.36
N GLY A 272 31.89 0.47 12.68
CA GLY A 272 32.78 1.04 13.67
C GLY A 272 34.19 0.45 13.60
N GLN A 273 34.31 -0.85 13.43
CA GLN A 273 35.61 -1.52 13.27
C GLN A 273 36.35 -1.09 11.99
N VAL A 274 35.61 -1.01 10.86
CA VAL A 274 36.18 -0.51 9.61
C VAL A 274 36.67 0.93 9.76
N ALA A 275 35.85 1.80 10.39
CA ALA A 275 36.27 3.18 10.66
C ALA A 275 37.54 3.28 11.48
N HIS A 276 37.67 2.45 12.54
CA HIS A 276 38.87 2.38 13.37
C HIS A 276 40.08 1.95 12.58
N VAL A 277 40.00 0.88 11.78
CA VAL A 277 41.14 0.38 10.96
C VAL A 277 41.52 1.45 9.92
N VAL A 278 40.58 2.16 9.32
CA VAL A 278 40.89 3.26 8.40
C VAL A 278 41.59 4.42 9.14
N ASP A 279 41.16 4.75 10.35
CA ASP A 279 41.80 5.80 11.14
C ASP A 279 43.26 5.41 11.53
N GLU A 280 43.53 4.14 11.84
CA GLU A 280 44.87 3.63 12.06
C GLU A 280 45.71 3.70 10.77
N LEU A 281 45.13 3.30 9.63
CA LEU A 281 45.80 3.39 8.34
C LEU A 281 46.17 4.86 8.01
N CYS A 282 45.21 5.80 8.18
CA CYS A 282 45.46 7.21 7.98
C CYS A 282 46.60 7.77 8.84
N ARG A 283 46.68 7.34 10.12
CA ARG A 283 47.78 7.74 11.00
C ARG A 283 49.11 7.16 10.56
N ALA A 284 49.16 5.88 10.24
CA ALA A 284 50.37 5.23 9.77
C ALA A 284 50.92 5.85 8.48
N GLU A 285 50.03 6.18 7.52
CA GLU A 285 50.46 6.89 6.32
C GLU A 285 50.92 8.32 6.64
N ALA A 286 50.22 9.05 7.50
CA ALA A 286 50.63 10.39 7.91
C ALA A 286 52.03 10.36 8.58
N ASP A 287 52.29 9.41 9.48
CA ASP A 287 53.61 9.24 10.14
C ASP A 287 54.72 8.87 9.16
N ARG A 288 54.42 8.04 8.14
CA ARG A 288 55.36 7.64 7.11
C ARG A 288 55.85 8.81 6.26
N TRP A 289 55.00 9.80 6.01
CA TRP A 289 55.27 10.94 5.14
C TRP A 289 55.57 12.22 5.92
N GLU A 290 55.87 12.11 7.22
CA GLU A 290 56.20 13.27 8.05
C GLU A 290 57.48 13.96 7.55
N GLY A 291 57.39 15.27 7.26
CA GLY A 291 58.51 16.06 6.78
C GLY A 291 58.85 15.90 5.29
N GLU A 292 58.27 14.93 4.59
CA GLU A 292 58.43 14.75 3.16
C GLU A 292 57.77 15.88 2.38
N GLY A 293 58.16 16.09 1.09
CA GLY A 293 57.59 17.08 0.23
C GLY A 293 56.15 16.78 -0.23
N SER A 294 55.87 16.88 -1.52
CA SER A 294 54.59 16.50 -2.08
C SER A 294 54.45 15.00 -2.17
N VAL A 295 53.29 14.46 -1.79
CA VAL A 295 53.02 13.03 -1.65
C VAL A 295 51.84 12.61 -2.54
N LEU A 296 52.04 11.54 -3.32
CA LEU A 296 50.98 10.94 -4.16
C LEU A 296 50.74 9.48 -3.70
N LEU A 297 49.54 9.23 -3.21
CA LEU A 297 49.13 7.94 -2.66
C LEU A 297 47.98 7.30 -3.47
N PHE A 298 48.06 5.97 -3.57
CA PHE A 298 46.99 5.14 -4.13
C PHE A 298 46.64 4.08 -3.09
N HIS A 299 45.36 4.09 -2.67
CA HIS A 299 44.80 3.09 -1.77
C HIS A 299 43.48 2.60 -2.32
N ASP A 300 43.40 1.34 -2.70
CA ASP A 300 42.17 0.72 -3.18
C ASP A 300 41.17 0.48 -2.06
N GLY A 301 39.88 0.52 -2.42
CA GLY A 301 38.78 0.17 -1.52
C GLY A 301 38.41 1.22 -0.47
N LEU A 302 39.01 2.41 -0.50
CA LEU A 302 38.59 3.52 0.34
C LEU A 302 37.35 4.21 -0.21
N GLU A 303 36.40 4.52 0.65
CA GLU A 303 35.26 5.38 0.29
C GLU A 303 35.66 6.86 0.25
N ALA A 304 34.84 7.69 -0.38
CA ALA A 304 35.15 9.13 -0.59
C ALA A 304 35.50 9.87 0.71
N ASP A 305 34.76 9.61 1.80
CA ASP A 305 35.08 10.18 3.13
C ASP A 305 36.40 9.67 3.70
N GLN A 306 36.76 8.40 3.42
CA GLN A 306 38.01 7.80 3.88
C GLN A 306 39.19 8.36 3.10
N VAL A 307 39.06 8.54 1.78
CA VAL A 307 40.05 9.24 0.94
C VAL A 307 40.29 10.66 1.44
N ARG A 308 39.22 11.38 1.79
CA ARG A 308 39.29 12.71 2.38
C ARG A 308 40.03 12.71 3.72
N LYS A 309 39.69 11.78 4.64
CA LYS A 309 40.36 11.63 5.96
C LYS A 309 41.84 11.35 5.82
N MET A 310 42.22 10.47 4.88
CA MET A 310 43.63 10.14 4.64
C MET A 310 44.40 11.35 4.10
N ALA A 311 43.82 12.05 3.10
CA ALA A 311 44.43 13.25 2.56
C ALA A 311 44.60 14.36 3.61
N ASP A 312 43.58 14.55 4.49
CA ASP A 312 43.69 15.49 5.61
C ASP A 312 44.78 15.10 6.61
N ALA A 313 44.83 13.82 7.01
CA ALA A 313 45.84 13.33 7.96
C ALA A 313 47.28 13.50 7.43
N VAL A 314 47.51 13.13 6.16
CA VAL A 314 48.86 13.25 5.54
C VAL A 314 49.23 14.71 5.29
N MET A 315 48.28 15.57 4.84
CA MET A 315 48.49 17.00 4.64
C MET A 315 48.95 17.71 5.92
N GLN A 316 48.55 17.24 7.11
CA GLN A 316 48.97 17.85 8.38
C GLN A 316 50.45 17.56 8.73
N LYS A 317 51.06 16.59 8.07
CA LYS A 317 52.41 16.11 8.39
C LYS A 317 53.44 16.28 7.26
N CYS A 318 53.03 16.18 6.00
CA CYS A 318 53.89 16.46 4.85
C CYS A 318 54.10 17.98 4.66
N SER A 319 55.22 18.37 4.01
CA SER A 319 55.61 19.75 3.81
C SER A 319 55.13 20.32 2.48
N GLY A 320 54.43 19.54 1.63
CA GLY A 320 53.90 19.90 0.33
C GLY A 320 52.44 19.48 0.12
N CYS A 321 52.04 19.30 -1.14
CA CYS A 321 50.73 18.81 -1.48
C CYS A 321 50.59 17.28 -1.22
N CYS A 322 49.56 16.87 -0.54
CA CYS A 322 49.15 15.47 -0.44
C CYS A 322 48.01 15.20 -1.43
N ALA A 323 48.16 14.21 -2.30
CA ALA A 323 47.13 13.72 -3.19
C ALA A 323 46.87 12.23 -2.94
N VAL A 324 45.65 11.88 -2.59
CA VAL A 324 45.20 10.49 -2.33
C VAL A 324 44.14 10.11 -3.37
N PHE A 325 44.35 8.97 -4.00
CA PHE A 325 43.46 8.38 -4.99
C PHE A 325 42.98 7.00 -4.55
N SER A 326 41.73 6.67 -4.80
CA SER A 326 41.17 5.33 -4.59
C SER A 326 40.35 4.90 -5.79
N SER A 327 40.62 3.71 -6.30
CA SER A 327 39.89 3.14 -7.44
C SER A 327 38.42 2.86 -7.10
N ASN A 328 37.55 3.12 -8.08
CA ASN A 328 36.13 2.73 -8.04
C ASN A 328 35.89 1.35 -8.68
N GLY A 329 36.92 0.72 -9.27
CA GLY A 329 36.82 -0.58 -9.95
C GLY A 329 36.28 -0.51 -11.39
N ASP A 330 35.88 0.67 -11.86
CA ASP A 330 35.31 0.93 -13.21
C ASP A 330 36.25 1.74 -14.12
N GLY A 331 37.54 1.83 -13.75
CA GLY A 331 38.52 2.65 -14.44
C GLY A 331 38.45 4.14 -14.09
N SER A 332 37.73 4.47 -13.02
CA SER A 332 37.74 5.80 -12.41
C SER A 332 38.34 5.77 -11.00
N TYR A 333 38.83 6.93 -10.56
CA TYR A 333 39.34 7.14 -9.21
C TYR A 333 38.62 8.28 -8.52
N LYS A 334 38.25 8.09 -7.25
CA LYS A 334 37.91 9.18 -6.35
C LYS A 334 39.22 9.74 -5.77
N TYR A 335 39.29 11.06 -5.58
CA TYR A 335 40.47 11.70 -5.04
C TYR A 335 40.15 12.74 -3.97
N ALA A 336 41.12 12.97 -3.11
CA ALA A 336 41.22 14.17 -2.28
C ALA A 336 42.66 14.67 -2.27
N MET A 337 42.84 15.99 -2.33
CA MET A 337 44.15 16.63 -2.27
C MET A 337 44.14 17.78 -1.26
N GLY A 338 45.20 17.90 -0.49
CA GLY A 338 45.33 18.95 0.49
C GLY A 338 46.74 19.52 0.54
N GLU A 339 46.86 20.84 0.80
CA GLU A 339 48.12 21.55 1.03
C GLU A 339 47.87 22.70 2.00
N LEU A 340 48.47 22.66 3.20
CA LEU A 340 48.15 23.58 4.28
C LEU A 340 48.18 25.04 3.95
N ASN A 341 49.20 25.48 3.16
CA ASN A 341 49.41 26.88 2.80
C ASN A 341 49.28 27.11 1.30
N GLY A 342 48.67 26.18 0.55
CA GLY A 342 48.55 26.20 -0.90
C GLY A 342 47.19 26.65 -1.40
N ASP A 343 47.14 26.87 -2.73
CA ASP A 343 45.89 27.06 -3.45
C ASP A 343 45.77 26.05 -4.60
N LEU A 344 45.10 24.97 -4.37
CA LEU A 344 44.95 23.84 -5.28
C LEU A 344 43.85 24.03 -6.34
N ARG A 345 43.13 25.15 -6.34
CA ARG A 345 41.97 25.35 -7.25
C ARG A 345 42.34 25.37 -8.71
N GLN A 346 43.45 26.04 -9.08
CA GLN A 346 43.93 26.08 -10.46
C GLN A 346 44.49 24.72 -10.90
N PHE A 347 45.35 24.11 -10.05
CA PHE A 347 45.90 22.78 -10.29
C PHE A 347 44.77 21.74 -10.47
N THR A 348 43.73 21.81 -9.65
CA THR A 348 42.57 20.90 -9.76
C THR A 348 41.84 21.08 -11.09
N LYS A 349 41.68 22.30 -11.60
CA LYS A 349 41.07 22.53 -12.91
C LYS A 349 41.88 21.89 -14.03
N GLU A 350 43.20 22.07 -14.00
CA GLU A 350 44.13 21.50 -14.97
C GLU A 350 44.11 19.96 -14.91
N MET A 351 44.19 19.41 -13.72
CA MET A 351 44.09 17.96 -13.50
C MET A 351 42.74 17.38 -14.01
N ASN A 352 41.62 18.02 -13.67
CA ASN A 352 40.30 17.56 -14.12
C ASN A 352 40.18 17.64 -15.65
N ALA A 353 40.77 18.64 -16.27
CA ALA A 353 40.79 18.77 -17.75
C ALA A 353 41.66 17.67 -18.39
N ALA A 354 42.83 17.39 -17.84
CA ALA A 354 43.78 16.40 -18.35
C ALA A 354 43.29 14.94 -18.13
N LEU A 355 42.67 14.66 -16.98
CA LEU A 355 42.31 13.32 -16.55
C LEU A 355 40.79 13.03 -16.63
N ASN A 356 40.09 13.82 -17.45
CA ASN A 356 38.63 13.68 -17.62
C ASN A 356 37.90 13.63 -16.26
N GLY A 357 38.25 14.56 -15.37
CA GLY A 357 37.79 14.59 -14.00
C GLY A 357 36.75 15.66 -13.72
N ARG A 358 36.20 15.59 -12.52
CA ARG A 358 35.31 16.58 -11.94
C ARG A 358 35.56 16.68 -10.43
N GLY A 359 35.55 17.88 -9.91
CA GLY A 359 35.73 18.12 -8.49
C GLY A 359 36.13 19.55 -8.21
N GLY A 360 36.41 19.85 -6.96
CA GLY A 360 36.82 21.17 -6.48
C GLY A 360 36.72 21.23 -4.95
N GLY A 361 36.86 22.42 -4.40
CA GLY A 361 36.80 22.62 -2.96
C GLY A 361 37.31 23.97 -2.51
N LYS A 362 37.89 24.01 -1.32
CA LYS A 362 38.54 25.18 -0.73
C LYS A 362 39.96 25.33 -1.30
N PRO A 363 40.60 26.51 -1.20
CA PRO A 363 41.96 26.70 -1.70
C PRO A 363 42.95 25.62 -1.24
N PHE A 364 42.94 25.29 0.02
CA PHE A 364 43.85 24.37 0.65
C PHE A 364 43.42 22.88 0.59
N PHE A 365 42.18 22.59 0.14
CA PHE A 365 41.65 21.20 0.14
C PHE A 365 40.58 21.01 -0.93
N VAL A 366 40.79 20.06 -1.83
CA VAL A 366 39.91 19.75 -2.96
C VAL A 366 39.64 18.24 -3.01
N GLN A 367 38.49 17.88 -3.58
CA GLN A 367 38.08 16.47 -3.75
C GLN A 367 37.27 16.30 -5.04
N GLY A 368 37.24 15.09 -5.56
CA GLY A 368 36.50 14.79 -6.77
C GLY A 368 36.71 13.37 -7.29
N SER A 369 36.54 13.23 -8.59
CA SER A 369 36.82 11.98 -9.30
C SER A 369 37.48 12.27 -10.67
N VAL A 370 38.30 11.33 -11.12
CA VAL A 370 38.92 11.33 -12.45
C VAL A 370 38.60 10.03 -13.16
N LYS A 371 38.57 10.06 -14.50
CA LYS A 371 38.41 8.86 -15.32
C LYS A 371 39.68 8.65 -16.12
N ALA A 372 40.68 8.07 -15.48
CA ALA A 372 42.02 7.86 -16.00
C ALA A 372 42.63 6.63 -15.29
N SER A 373 43.64 6.02 -15.91
CA SER A 373 44.43 4.97 -15.28
C SER A 373 45.38 5.53 -14.22
N GLU A 374 45.85 4.68 -13.31
CA GLU A 374 46.88 5.07 -12.32
C GLU A 374 48.14 5.61 -12.98
N GLU A 375 48.51 5.04 -14.13
CA GLU A 375 49.72 5.47 -14.88
C GLU A 375 49.59 6.88 -15.45
N GLU A 376 48.41 7.22 -15.99
CA GLU A 376 48.10 8.57 -16.47
C GLU A 376 48.07 9.59 -15.33
N ILE A 377 47.50 9.20 -14.17
CA ILE A 377 47.52 10.05 -12.96
C ILE A 377 48.97 10.30 -12.52
N ARG A 378 49.79 9.23 -12.37
CA ARG A 378 51.20 9.34 -11.98
C ARG A 378 52.01 10.16 -12.96
N GLN A 379 51.73 10.07 -14.26
CA GLN A 379 52.38 10.88 -15.31
C GLN A 379 52.03 12.37 -15.16
N PHE A 380 50.78 12.70 -14.87
CA PHE A 380 50.35 14.09 -14.65
C PHE A 380 51.08 14.73 -13.46
N PHE A 381 51.24 14.01 -12.36
CA PHE A 381 51.92 14.49 -11.14
C PHE A 381 53.49 14.54 -11.24
N ARG A 382 54.07 14.00 -12.31
CA ARG A 382 55.51 14.10 -12.59
C ARG A 382 55.90 15.31 -13.43
N GLN A 383 54.94 15.98 -14.03
CA GLN A 383 55.13 17.23 -14.78
C GLN A 383 55.17 18.45 -13.84
#